data_48ff315a0fe4a5ffbbfd3a226e88af9c
#
_entry.id   48ff315a0fe4a5ffbbfd3a226e88af9c
#
_cell.length_a   1.000
_cell.length_b   1.000
_cell.length_c   1.000
_cell.angle_alpha   90.00
_cell.angle_beta   90.00
_cell.angle_gamma   90.00
#
_symmetry.space_group_name_H-M   'P 1'
#
loop_
_entity.id
_entity.type
_entity.pdbx_description
1 polymer ?
#
loop_
_entity_poly.entity_id
_entity_poly.type
_entity_poly.pdbx_seq_one_letter_code
_entity_poly.pdbx_strand_id
1 'polypeptide(L)'
;MQFLYHDKDLAVVIKPVGLDSESAVPAAIIAELGGECYTVHRLDLIVGGVMVYARTKQAAAALSRAVQEGTMVKEYVTLVHGMPEESGDWTDYLLKDAKKNKVFVVDRPRKGVKDARLTFTRLSDSDPALVRIRLYTGRSHQIRVQFASRKHPLVGDHKYGARDAHKEPMLYSCCLTFPWKGRELRFEHLPGWADAARLNRIAAMEAAYDRRNPEDLAALAAYMDSGDWRADYEADEQGRIPRCMKRGVLSQDGLYNLLQEVRK
;
A
#
# COMPACT_ATOMS: atom_id res chain seq x y z
N MET A 1 6.34 -10.11 17.22
CA MET A 1 6.63 -9.23 16.03
C MET A 1 7.05 -10.12 14.86
N GLN A 2 6.67 -9.78 13.60
CA GLN A 2 7.22 -10.51 12.45
C GLN A 2 8.54 -9.85 12.03
N PHE A 3 9.63 -10.59 12.12
CA PHE A 3 10.96 -10.17 11.68
C PHE A 3 11.23 -10.67 10.26
N LEU A 4 11.71 -9.77 9.39
CA LEU A 4 12.30 -10.14 8.09
C LEU A 4 13.80 -10.41 8.23
N TYR A 5 14.43 -9.70 9.16
CA TYR A 5 15.86 -9.84 9.46
C TYR A 5 16.17 -9.26 10.84
N HIS A 6 17.11 -9.86 11.56
CA HIS A 6 17.75 -9.23 12.71
C HIS A 6 19.17 -9.74 12.89
N ASP A 7 20.01 -8.86 13.40
CA ASP A 7 21.36 -9.18 13.89
C ASP A 7 21.67 -8.32 15.14
N LYS A 8 22.93 -8.25 15.52
CA LYS A 8 23.35 -7.43 16.67
C LYS A 8 23.16 -5.93 16.44
N ASP A 9 23.12 -5.47 15.19
CA ASP A 9 23.09 -4.05 14.81
C ASP A 9 21.73 -3.57 14.30
N LEU A 10 20.95 -4.47 13.65
CA LEU A 10 19.69 -4.12 12.97
C LEU A 10 18.55 -5.06 13.36
N ALA A 11 17.33 -4.53 13.26
CA ALA A 11 16.10 -5.31 13.21
C ALA A 11 15.23 -4.77 12.07
N VAL A 12 14.84 -5.61 11.13
CA VAL A 12 13.89 -5.30 10.06
C VAL A 12 12.62 -6.08 10.33
N VAL A 13 11.52 -5.37 10.49
CA VAL A 13 10.25 -5.94 10.93
C VAL A 13 9.10 -5.52 10.01
N ILE A 14 8.02 -6.29 10.06
CA ILE A 14 6.72 -5.87 9.56
C ILE A 14 5.97 -5.17 10.70
N LYS A 15 5.84 -3.86 10.59
CA LYS A 15 5.01 -3.08 11.52
C LYS A 15 3.53 -3.36 11.23
N PRO A 16 2.75 -3.84 12.18
CA PRO A 16 1.30 -3.95 12.01
C PRO A 16 0.66 -2.55 12.02
N VAL A 17 -0.52 -2.46 11.41
CA VAL A 17 -1.41 -1.29 11.54
C VAL A 17 -1.83 -1.13 13.00
N GLY A 18 -1.98 0.11 13.46
CA GLY A 18 -2.39 0.41 14.84
C GLY A 18 -1.26 0.40 15.87
N LEU A 19 -0.03 0.02 15.49
CA LEU A 19 1.13 0.04 16.39
C LEU A 19 1.99 1.28 16.14
N ASP A 20 2.31 2.03 17.20
CA ASP A 20 3.16 3.22 17.08
C ASP A 20 4.62 2.86 16.77
N SER A 21 5.17 3.48 15.73
CA SER A 21 6.51 3.18 15.21
C SER A 21 7.66 3.74 16.05
N GLU A 22 7.40 4.70 16.95
CA GLU A 22 8.44 5.36 17.74
C GLU A 22 8.51 4.86 19.19
N SER A 23 7.46 4.19 19.67
CA SER A 23 7.35 3.68 21.03
C SER A 23 7.02 2.19 21.10
N ALA A 24 5.87 1.78 20.56
CA ALA A 24 5.36 0.42 20.73
C ALA A 24 6.15 -0.64 19.96
N VAL A 25 6.59 -0.33 18.73
CA VAL A 25 7.42 -1.26 17.94
C VAL A 25 8.80 -1.44 18.57
N PRO A 26 9.56 -0.37 18.95
CA PRO A 26 10.80 -0.53 19.71
C PRO A 26 10.64 -1.36 20.98
N ALA A 27 9.59 -1.11 21.77
CA ALA A 27 9.33 -1.89 22.98
C ALA A 27 9.13 -3.39 22.68
N ALA A 28 8.40 -3.72 21.62
CA ALA A 28 8.19 -5.10 21.20
C ALA A 28 9.48 -5.78 20.70
N ILE A 29 10.34 -5.05 19.98
CA ILE A 29 11.66 -5.54 19.54
C ILE A 29 12.55 -5.81 20.76
N ILE A 30 12.60 -4.90 21.72
CA ILE A 30 13.38 -5.04 22.96
C ILE A 30 12.89 -6.25 23.77
N ALA A 31 11.56 -6.42 23.89
CA ALA A 31 10.98 -7.54 24.62
C ALA A 31 11.36 -8.91 24.01
N GLU A 32 11.52 -8.99 22.69
CA GLU A 32 11.80 -10.23 21.99
C GLU A 32 13.31 -10.51 21.81
N LEU A 33 14.11 -9.47 21.52
CA LEU A 33 15.54 -9.61 21.22
C LEU A 33 16.48 -9.10 22.31
N GLY A 34 15.94 -8.42 23.34
CA GLY A 34 16.73 -7.72 24.35
C GLY A 34 17.50 -6.51 23.81
N GLY A 35 18.28 -5.85 24.69
CA GLY A 35 19.17 -4.76 24.33
C GLY A 35 18.46 -3.43 24.05
N GLU A 36 19.02 -2.64 23.16
CA GLU A 36 18.50 -1.31 22.77
C GLU A 36 17.82 -1.35 21.39
N CYS A 37 16.92 -0.40 21.16
CA CYS A 37 16.25 -0.20 19.88
C CYS A 37 16.05 1.28 19.59
N TYR A 38 16.51 1.74 18.42
CA TYR A 38 16.50 3.13 18.00
C TYR A 38 15.68 3.28 16.72
N THR A 39 14.70 4.18 16.74
CA THR A 39 13.89 4.54 15.57
C THR A 39 14.67 5.50 14.69
N VAL A 40 14.81 5.19 13.40
CA VAL A 40 15.52 6.01 12.40
C VAL A 40 14.60 6.61 11.34
N HIS A 41 13.44 6.01 11.14
CA HIS A 41 12.35 6.53 10.32
C HIS A 41 11.01 6.08 10.92
N ARG A 42 9.91 6.61 10.39
CA ARG A 42 8.58 6.34 10.96
C ARG A 42 7.54 6.07 9.89
N LEU A 43 6.55 5.30 10.25
CA LEU A 43 5.28 5.15 9.55
C LEU A 43 4.16 5.76 10.41
N ASP A 44 3.13 6.27 9.77
CA ASP A 44 1.92 6.69 10.47
C ASP A 44 1.29 5.49 11.21
N LEU A 45 0.58 5.73 12.30
CA LEU A 45 -0.05 4.69 13.13
C LEU A 45 -0.88 3.71 12.30
N ILE A 46 -1.63 4.25 11.34
CA ILE A 46 -2.55 3.52 10.44
C ILE A 46 -1.88 2.90 9.20
N VAL A 47 -0.56 3.01 9.07
CA VAL A 47 0.20 2.44 7.94
C VAL A 47 1.04 1.28 8.44
N GLY A 48 0.88 0.12 7.82
CA GLY A 48 1.70 -1.07 8.08
C GLY A 48 2.88 -1.19 7.12
N GLY A 49 3.74 -2.18 7.36
CA GLY A 49 4.78 -2.57 6.42
C GLY A 49 6.19 -2.63 6.96
N VAL A 50 7.13 -2.74 6.03
CA VAL A 50 8.55 -2.94 6.30
C VAL A 50 9.15 -1.72 6.97
N MET A 51 9.80 -1.93 8.11
CA MET A 51 10.56 -0.93 8.86
C MET A 51 11.89 -1.48 9.32
N VAL A 52 12.91 -0.63 9.36
CA VAL A 52 14.22 -0.95 9.94
C VAL A 52 14.43 -0.13 11.23
N TYR A 53 14.95 -0.82 12.23
CA TYR A 53 15.36 -0.25 13.52
C TYR A 53 16.83 -0.55 13.74
N ALA A 54 17.55 0.38 14.35
CA ALA A 54 18.91 0.16 14.79
C ALA A 54 18.90 -0.42 16.21
N ARG A 55 19.82 -1.36 16.47
CA ARG A 55 20.01 -1.97 17.79
C ARG A 55 21.27 -1.46 18.49
N THR A 56 22.04 -0.61 17.82
CA THR A 56 23.22 0.07 18.38
C THR A 56 23.22 1.54 17.97
N LYS A 57 23.86 2.39 18.76
CA LYS A 57 24.02 3.84 18.46
C LYS A 57 24.76 4.05 17.13
N GLN A 58 25.75 3.21 16.82
CA GLN A 58 26.50 3.27 15.58
C GLN A 58 25.59 2.96 14.37
N ALA A 59 24.76 1.94 14.46
CA ALA A 59 23.79 1.61 13.42
C ALA A 59 22.74 2.72 13.27
N ALA A 60 22.26 3.31 14.37
CA ALA A 60 21.33 4.43 14.34
C ALA A 60 21.92 5.65 13.60
N ALA A 61 23.16 6.00 13.87
CA ALA A 61 23.85 7.07 13.18
C ALA A 61 24.00 6.81 11.68
N ALA A 62 24.40 5.58 11.28
CA ALA A 62 24.56 5.18 9.89
C ALA A 62 23.23 5.21 9.12
N LEU A 63 22.17 4.63 9.67
CA LEU A 63 20.84 4.63 9.05
C LEU A 63 20.21 6.04 9.00
N SER A 64 20.41 6.87 10.04
CA SER A 64 19.95 8.26 10.04
C SER A 64 20.64 9.07 8.95
N ARG A 65 21.93 8.85 8.73
CA ARG A 65 22.68 9.44 7.61
C ARG A 65 22.10 9.00 6.27
N ALA A 66 21.83 7.70 6.07
CA ALA A 66 21.22 7.19 4.85
C ALA A 66 19.85 7.83 4.57
N VAL A 67 19.05 8.10 5.61
CA VAL A 67 17.80 8.85 5.48
C VAL A 67 18.03 10.30 5.06
N GLN A 68 18.98 10.99 5.69
CA GLN A 68 19.30 12.41 5.41
C GLN A 68 19.89 12.62 4.02
N GLU A 69 20.74 11.72 3.58
CA GLU A 69 21.39 11.74 2.26
C GLU A 69 20.46 11.22 1.13
N GLY A 70 19.27 10.70 1.48
CA GLY A 70 18.34 10.14 0.51
C GLY A 70 18.77 8.81 -0.12
N THR A 71 19.76 8.14 0.46
CA THR A 71 20.24 6.82 0.01
C THR A 71 19.40 5.68 0.53
N MET A 72 18.53 5.93 1.54
CA MET A 72 17.49 4.98 1.96
C MET A 72 16.29 5.11 1.03
N VAL A 73 16.09 4.12 0.15
CA VAL A 73 14.95 4.04 -0.77
C VAL A 73 13.76 3.44 -0.03
N LYS A 74 12.61 4.10 -0.15
CA LYS A 74 11.35 3.69 0.47
C LYS A 74 10.30 3.52 -0.61
N GLU A 75 9.75 2.30 -0.73
CA GLU A 75 8.68 2.04 -1.67
C GLU A 75 7.42 1.59 -0.93
N TYR A 76 6.29 1.99 -1.47
CA TYR A 76 4.97 1.72 -0.93
C TYR A 76 4.08 1.11 -2.00
N VAL A 77 3.08 0.35 -1.58
CA VAL A 77 1.94 0.00 -2.41
C VAL A 77 0.67 0.57 -1.78
N THR A 78 -0.26 0.97 -2.64
CA THR A 78 -1.56 1.51 -2.22
C THR A 78 -2.62 1.16 -3.24
N LEU A 79 -3.87 1.10 -2.78
CA LEU A 79 -5.03 1.12 -3.67
C LEU A 79 -5.62 2.52 -3.69
N VAL A 80 -5.91 3.02 -4.90
CA VAL A 80 -6.49 4.35 -5.11
C VAL A 80 -7.78 4.24 -5.90
N HIS A 81 -8.75 5.13 -5.61
CA HIS A 81 -9.98 5.23 -6.38
C HIS A 81 -9.71 5.82 -7.76
N GLY A 82 -10.41 5.29 -8.76
CA GLY A 82 -10.21 5.64 -10.16
C GLY A 82 -8.91 5.09 -10.73
N MET A 83 -8.60 5.49 -11.94
CA MET A 83 -7.39 5.05 -12.65
C MET A 83 -6.46 6.24 -12.88
N PRO A 84 -5.39 6.40 -12.09
CA PRO A 84 -4.36 7.39 -12.37
C PRO A 84 -3.61 7.02 -13.65
N GLU A 85 -2.78 7.94 -14.15
CA GLU A 85 -1.85 7.66 -15.25
C GLU A 85 -1.01 6.40 -14.96
N GLU A 86 -0.46 5.78 -16.01
CA GLU A 86 0.35 4.56 -15.89
C GLU A 86 1.58 4.78 -15.00
N SER A 87 2.17 5.96 -15.06
CA SER A 87 3.26 6.38 -14.20
C SER A 87 3.30 7.90 -14.03
N GLY A 88 3.97 8.38 -13.00
CA GLY A 88 4.14 9.81 -12.78
C GLY A 88 5.32 10.15 -11.86
N ASP A 89 5.79 11.39 -12.00
CA ASP A 89 6.77 12.03 -11.12
C ASP A 89 6.17 13.34 -10.62
N TRP A 90 5.76 13.34 -9.36
CA TRP A 90 5.04 14.47 -8.78
C TRP A 90 5.89 15.20 -7.75
N THR A 91 6.00 16.49 -7.97
CA THR A 91 6.60 17.42 -7.01
C THR A 91 5.56 18.47 -6.62
N ASP A 92 5.27 18.56 -5.32
CA ASP A 92 4.29 19.48 -4.76
C ASP A 92 4.86 20.21 -3.54
N TYR A 93 4.25 21.34 -3.20
CA TYR A 93 4.46 22.03 -1.95
C TYR A 93 3.41 21.63 -0.93
N LEU A 94 3.84 21.14 0.23
CA LEU A 94 2.94 20.64 1.28
C LEU A 94 2.96 21.55 2.50
N LEU A 95 1.79 21.95 2.96
CA LEU A 95 1.57 22.70 4.19
C LEU A 95 0.82 21.84 5.21
N LYS A 96 1.43 21.61 6.39
CA LYS A 96 0.79 20.92 7.50
C LYS A 96 0.01 21.91 8.37
N ASP A 97 -1.29 21.69 8.50
CA ASP A 97 -2.13 22.30 9.53
C ASP A 97 -2.07 21.42 10.79
N ALA A 98 -1.31 21.88 11.78
CA ALA A 98 -1.14 21.13 13.04
C ALA A 98 -2.45 21.02 13.84
N LYS A 99 -3.32 22.05 13.81
CA LYS A 99 -4.59 22.05 14.55
C LYS A 99 -5.57 21.01 14.00
N LYS A 100 -5.63 20.85 12.67
CA LYS A 100 -6.48 19.86 12.00
C LYS A 100 -5.78 18.50 11.83
N ASN A 101 -4.49 18.41 12.19
CA ASN A 101 -3.64 17.27 11.85
C ASN A 101 -3.80 16.84 10.38
N LYS A 102 -3.87 17.80 9.45
CA LYS A 102 -4.10 17.60 8.01
C LYS A 102 -3.04 18.31 7.19
N VAL A 103 -2.70 17.76 6.02
CA VAL A 103 -1.75 18.34 5.08
C VAL A 103 -2.50 18.76 3.82
N PHE A 104 -2.06 19.84 3.21
CA PHE A 104 -2.63 20.40 1.98
C PHE A 104 -1.54 20.62 0.95
N VAL A 105 -1.87 20.40 -0.31
CA VAL A 105 -1.06 20.89 -1.44
C VAL A 105 -1.32 22.38 -1.58
N VAL A 106 -0.26 23.18 -1.76
CA VAL A 106 -0.31 24.62 -1.94
C VAL A 106 0.51 25.04 -3.15
N ASP A 107 0.17 26.18 -3.76
CA ASP A 107 0.71 26.58 -5.06
C ASP A 107 2.12 27.19 -4.99
N ARG A 108 2.54 27.66 -3.82
CA ARG A 108 3.81 28.38 -3.66
C ARG A 108 4.49 28.14 -2.31
N PRO A 109 5.84 28.23 -2.28
CA PRO A 109 6.58 28.14 -1.04
C PRO A 109 6.29 29.34 -0.13
N ARG A 110 6.18 29.08 1.17
CA ARG A 110 6.06 30.06 2.26
C ARG A 110 6.49 29.42 3.57
N LYS A 111 6.54 30.18 4.65
CA LYS A 111 6.90 29.66 5.98
C LYS A 111 6.04 28.44 6.36
N GLY A 112 6.69 27.34 6.71
CA GLY A 112 6.03 26.06 7.08
C GLY A 112 5.68 25.14 5.91
N VAL A 113 5.82 25.58 4.67
CA VAL A 113 5.66 24.75 3.47
C VAL A 113 6.95 23.95 3.25
N LYS A 114 6.78 22.70 2.80
CA LYS A 114 7.89 21.78 2.45
C LYS A 114 7.64 21.21 1.06
N ASP A 115 8.71 21.11 0.27
CA ASP A 115 8.68 20.34 -0.97
C ASP A 115 8.48 18.85 -0.71
N ALA A 116 7.80 18.18 -1.62
CA ALA A 116 7.48 16.77 -1.54
C ALA A 116 7.53 16.15 -2.93
N ARG A 117 8.39 15.12 -3.13
CA ARG A 117 8.51 14.41 -4.40
C ARG A 117 8.30 12.92 -4.22
N LEU A 118 7.54 12.34 -5.13
CA LEU A 118 7.39 10.90 -5.32
C LEU A 118 7.32 10.55 -6.80
N THR A 119 7.66 9.31 -7.14
CA THR A 119 7.30 8.70 -8.41
C THR A 119 6.38 7.53 -8.16
N PHE A 120 5.56 7.17 -9.15
CA PHE A 120 4.69 6.01 -9.05
C PHE A 120 4.55 5.28 -10.40
N THR A 121 4.15 4.01 -10.30
CA THR A 121 3.71 3.18 -11.42
C THR A 121 2.41 2.49 -11.02
N ARG A 122 1.40 2.58 -11.89
CA ARG A 122 0.16 1.83 -11.75
C ARG A 122 0.42 0.38 -12.13
N LEU A 123 0.03 -0.55 -11.27
CA LEU A 123 0.27 -1.99 -11.42
C LEU A 123 -0.96 -2.75 -11.88
N SER A 124 -2.17 -2.17 -11.76
CA SER A 124 -3.41 -2.80 -12.19
C SER A 124 -4.28 -1.83 -12.98
N ASP A 125 -5.07 -2.38 -13.91
CA ASP A 125 -6.08 -1.66 -14.69
C ASP A 125 -7.49 -1.83 -14.10
N SER A 126 -7.57 -2.07 -12.80
CA SER A 126 -8.80 -2.17 -12.01
C SER A 126 -9.17 -0.84 -11.35
N ASP A 127 -10.41 -0.69 -10.91
CA ASP A 127 -10.84 0.34 -9.95
C ASP A 127 -11.39 -0.36 -8.71
N PRO A 128 -10.73 -0.26 -7.55
CA PRO A 128 -9.55 0.57 -7.26
C PRO A 128 -8.27 0.07 -7.96
N ALA A 129 -7.40 1.01 -8.34
CA ALA A 129 -6.13 0.72 -8.98
C ALA A 129 -5.02 0.47 -7.95
N LEU A 130 -4.22 -0.57 -8.17
CA LEU A 130 -3.00 -0.84 -7.40
C LEU A 130 -1.86 0.01 -7.95
N VAL A 131 -1.18 0.72 -7.07
CA VAL A 131 -0.09 1.64 -7.42
C VAL A 131 1.13 1.35 -6.55
N ARG A 132 2.32 1.27 -7.18
CA ARG A 132 3.61 1.24 -6.49
C ARG A 132 4.24 2.63 -6.50
N ILE A 133 4.74 3.07 -5.37
CA ILE A 133 5.22 4.45 -5.17
C ILE A 133 6.63 4.41 -4.60
N ARG A 134 7.53 5.24 -5.14
CA ARG A 134 8.83 5.53 -4.55
C ARG A 134 8.83 6.94 -3.96
N LEU A 135 9.16 7.05 -2.67
CA LEU A 135 9.29 8.34 -1.99
C LEU A 135 10.73 8.87 -2.07
N TYR A 136 10.89 10.11 -2.52
CA TYR A 136 12.15 10.87 -2.43
C TYR A 136 12.16 11.76 -1.20
N THR A 137 11.00 12.16 -0.71
CA THR A 137 10.82 12.91 0.52
C THR A 137 9.85 12.18 1.45
N GLY A 138 9.98 12.36 2.77
CA GLY A 138 9.12 11.71 3.77
C GLY A 138 8.28 12.72 4.54
N ARG A 139 7.35 13.45 3.89
CA ARG A 139 6.47 14.40 4.56
C ARG A 139 5.28 13.70 5.18
N SER A 140 4.74 14.26 6.26
CA SER A 140 3.51 13.74 6.87
C SER A 140 2.41 13.61 5.83
N HIS A 141 1.72 12.48 5.79
CA HIS A 141 0.61 12.17 4.88
C HIS A 141 0.93 12.40 3.38
N GLN A 142 2.19 12.41 2.97
CA GLN A 142 2.62 12.83 1.64
C GLN A 142 1.86 12.09 0.53
N ILE A 143 1.92 10.77 0.48
CA ILE A 143 1.24 9.94 -0.53
C ILE A 143 -0.26 10.26 -0.54
N ARG A 144 -0.88 10.27 0.64
CA ARG A 144 -2.31 10.46 0.84
C ARG A 144 -2.80 11.78 0.23
N VAL A 145 -2.11 12.89 0.52
CA VAL A 145 -2.52 14.20 0.03
C VAL A 145 -2.20 14.42 -1.45
N GLN A 146 -1.06 13.90 -1.95
CA GLN A 146 -0.68 14.06 -3.35
C GLN A 146 -1.64 13.31 -4.29
N PHE A 147 -2.04 12.08 -3.95
CA PHE A 147 -3.04 11.34 -4.70
C PHE A 147 -4.44 11.97 -4.59
N ALA A 148 -4.87 12.33 -3.39
CA ALA A 148 -6.18 12.95 -3.18
C ALA A 148 -6.32 14.29 -3.91
N SER A 149 -5.27 15.12 -3.98
CA SER A 149 -5.29 16.39 -4.72
C SER A 149 -5.51 16.21 -6.22
N ARG A 150 -5.21 15.02 -6.75
CA ARG A 150 -5.41 14.63 -8.15
C ARG A 150 -6.66 13.77 -8.37
N LYS A 151 -7.58 13.78 -7.41
CA LYS A 151 -8.87 13.04 -7.44
C LYS A 151 -8.74 11.50 -7.36
N HIS A 152 -7.60 11.01 -6.89
CA HIS A 152 -7.35 9.60 -6.64
C HIS A 152 -7.12 9.34 -5.14
N PRO A 153 -8.09 9.59 -4.24
CA PRO A 153 -7.89 9.32 -2.82
C PRO A 153 -7.60 7.84 -2.61
N LEU A 154 -6.77 7.53 -1.62
CA LEU A 154 -6.50 6.14 -1.25
C LEU A 154 -7.78 5.50 -0.72
N VAL A 155 -7.99 4.23 -1.05
CA VAL A 155 -9.09 3.43 -0.48
C VAL A 155 -9.00 3.47 1.05
N GLY A 156 -10.11 3.78 1.72
CA GLY A 156 -10.20 3.91 3.18
C GLY A 156 -9.70 5.25 3.75
N ASP A 157 -9.18 6.15 2.92
CA ASP A 157 -8.67 7.43 3.40
C ASP A 157 -9.77 8.52 3.48
N HIS A 158 -10.69 8.35 4.41
CA HIS A 158 -11.80 9.31 4.63
C HIS A 158 -11.31 10.73 4.95
N LYS A 159 -10.11 10.86 5.58
CA LYS A 159 -9.51 12.16 5.88
C LYS A 159 -9.19 12.96 4.62
N TYR A 160 -8.89 12.27 3.54
CA TYR A 160 -8.55 12.85 2.24
C TYR A 160 -9.57 12.58 1.15
N GLY A 161 -10.79 12.16 1.52
CA GLY A 161 -11.95 12.19 0.63
C GLY A 161 -12.43 10.87 0.08
N ALA A 162 -11.87 9.74 0.50
CA ALA A 162 -12.45 8.43 0.22
C ALA A 162 -13.86 8.31 0.84
N ARG A 163 -14.76 7.59 0.16
CA ARG A 163 -16.16 7.39 0.60
C ARG A 163 -16.56 5.92 0.60
N ASP A 164 -15.57 5.03 0.62
CA ASP A 164 -15.75 3.59 0.67
C ASP A 164 -15.94 3.07 2.10
N ALA A 165 -16.19 1.77 2.25
CA ALA A 165 -16.45 1.12 3.53
C ALA A 165 -15.19 0.71 4.31
N HIS A 166 -13.98 0.91 3.76
CA HIS A 166 -12.75 0.66 4.48
C HIS A 166 -12.54 1.70 5.58
N LYS A 167 -12.07 1.26 6.74
CA LYS A 167 -11.89 2.15 7.89
C LYS A 167 -10.55 2.88 7.89
N GLU A 168 -9.55 2.34 7.20
CA GLU A 168 -8.17 2.80 7.21
C GLU A 168 -7.59 2.83 5.79
N PRO A 169 -6.68 3.76 5.49
CA PRO A 169 -6.03 3.82 4.18
C PRO A 169 -5.32 2.51 3.82
N MET A 170 -5.64 1.96 2.66
CA MET A 170 -4.91 0.82 2.10
C MET A 170 -3.57 1.29 1.56
N LEU A 171 -2.64 1.58 2.45
CA LEU A 171 -1.28 2.04 2.22
C LEU A 171 -0.31 1.18 3.01
N TYR A 172 0.73 0.70 2.35
CA TYR A 172 1.68 -0.22 2.95
C TYR A 172 3.11 0.08 2.51
N SER A 173 4.06 0.14 3.45
CA SER A 173 5.50 0.22 3.17
C SER A 173 5.98 -1.15 2.70
N CYS A 174 6.12 -1.34 1.39
CA CYS A 174 6.38 -2.66 0.82
C CYS A 174 7.86 -2.97 0.66
N CYS A 175 8.73 -1.95 0.53
CA CYS A 175 10.15 -2.20 0.32
C CYS A 175 11.01 -1.10 0.94
N LEU A 176 12.08 -1.54 1.59
CA LEU A 176 13.19 -0.69 2.03
C LEU A 176 14.49 -1.18 1.42
N THR A 177 15.27 -0.25 0.85
CA THR A 177 16.63 -0.51 0.38
C THR A 177 17.56 0.53 0.98
N PHE A 178 18.67 0.12 1.56
CA PHE A 178 19.62 1.04 2.20
C PHE A 178 21.05 0.47 2.21
N PRO A 179 22.07 1.35 2.17
CA PRO A 179 23.47 0.93 2.29
C PRO A 179 23.79 0.49 3.71
N TRP A 180 24.45 -0.66 3.84
CA TRP A 180 24.88 -1.18 5.12
C TRP A 180 26.21 -1.93 5.01
N LYS A 181 27.25 -1.44 5.71
CA LYS A 181 28.61 -2.08 5.76
C LYS A 181 29.14 -2.42 4.38
N GLY A 182 29.09 -1.47 3.44
CA GLY A 182 29.62 -1.63 2.09
C GLY A 182 28.77 -2.46 1.12
N ARG A 183 27.57 -2.86 1.51
CA ARG A 183 26.57 -3.56 0.69
C ARG A 183 25.27 -2.79 0.66
N GLU A 184 24.45 -3.06 -0.32
CA GLU A 184 23.04 -2.65 -0.32
C GLU A 184 22.20 -3.79 0.26
N LEU A 185 21.36 -3.49 1.24
CA LEU A 185 20.36 -4.39 1.78
C LEU A 185 18.99 -4.00 1.27
N ARG A 186 18.23 -4.97 0.78
CA ARG A 186 16.85 -4.81 0.29
C ARG A 186 15.94 -5.79 1.01
N PHE A 187 14.85 -5.27 1.56
CA PHE A 187 13.80 -6.06 2.23
C PHE A 187 12.46 -5.71 1.61
N GLU A 188 11.75 -6.71 1.14
CA GLU A 188 10.46 -6.54 0.49
C GLU A 188 9.43 -7.48 1.09
N HIS A 189 8.21 -6.96 1.30
CA HIS A 189 7.05 -7.71 1.73
C HIS A 189 5.81 -7.03 1.17
N LEU A 190 4.91 -7.79 0.56
CA LEU A 190 3.65 -7.29 0.02
C LEU A 190 2.48 -7.72 0.91
N PRO A 191 1.51 -6.84 1.15
CA PRO A 191 0.27 -7.24 1.82
C PRO A 191 -0.57 -8.12 0.89
N GLY A 192 -1.40 -9.00 1.47
CA GLY A 192 -2.17 -9.98 0.71
C GLY A 192 -3.15 -9.40 -0.32
N TRP A 193 -3.51 -8.11 -0.20
CA TRP A 193 -4.35 -7.39 -1.15
C TRP A 193 -3.59 -6.79 -2.34
N ALA A 194 -2.27 -6.79 -2.34
CA ALA A 194 -1.44 -6.20 -3.40
C ALA A 194 -1.10 -7.23 -4.48
N ASP A 195 -2.11 -7.79 -5.12
CA ASP A 195 -2.02 -8.78 -6.20
C ASP A 195 -2.62 -8.21 -7.49
N ALA A 196 -1.79 -7.59 -8.32
CA ALA A 196 -2.23 -6.93 -9.55
C ALA A 196 -2.88 -7.90 -10.55
N ALA A 197 -2.36 -9.13 -10.67
CA ALA A 197 -2.90 -10.13 -11.58
C ALA A 197 -4.32 -10.53 -11.18
N ARG A 198 -4.55 -10.77 -9.89
CA ARG A 198 -5.88 -11.05 -9.33
C ARG A 198 -6.83 -9.89 -9.54
N LEU A 199 -6.42 -8.67 -9.19
CA LEU A 199 -7.27 -7.48 -9.32
C LEU A 199 -7.69 -7.24 -10.78
N ASN A 200 -6.76 -7.38 -11.73
CA ASN A 200 -7.05 -7.26 -13.15
C ASN A 200 -8.01 -8.35 -13.62
N ARG A 201 -7.79 -9.60 -13.21
CA ARG A 201 -8.65 -10.73 -13.57
C ARG A 201 -10.08 -10.54 -13.07
N ILE A 202 -10.26 -10.22 -11.79
CA ILE A 202 -11.58 -9.96 -11.22
C ILE A 202 -12.26 -8.78 -11.94
N ALA A 203 -11.56 -7.68 -12.21
CA ALA A 203 -12.11 -6.53 -12.92
C ALA A 203 -12.56 -6.89 -14.34
N ALA A 204 -11.77 -7.67 -15.07
CA ALA A 204 -12.13 -8.14 -16.41
C ALA A 204 -13.37 -9.04 -16.40
N MET A 205 -13.46 -9.96 -15.43
CA MET A 205 -14.61 -10.85 -15.26
C MET A 205 -15.87 -10.11 -14.80
N GLU A 206 -15.76 -9.08 -13.94
CA GLU A 206 -16.89 -8.22 -13.59
C GLU A 206 -17.41 -7.45 -14.79
N ALA A 207 -16.52 -6.94 -15.64
CA ALA A 207 -16.92 -6.29 -16.89
C ALA A 207 -17.64 -7.25 -17.85
N ALA A 208 -17.19 -8.50 -17.95
CA ALA A 208 -17.85 -9.56 -18.71
C ALA A 208 -19.24 -9.90 -18.13
N TYR A 209 -19.33 -9.98 -16.79
CA TYR A 209 -20.58 -10.25 -16.07
C TYR A 209 -21.62 -9.13 -16.28
N ASP A 210 -21.18 -7.87 -16.40
CA ASP A 210 -22.08 -6.74 -16.70
C ASP A 210 -22.55 -6.76 -18.18
N ARG A 211 -21.70 -7.09 -19.16
CA ARG A 211 -22.02 -7.05 -20.59
C ARG A 211 -22.85 -8.25 -21.10
N ARG A 212 -22.54 -9.45 -20.64
CA ARG A 212 -23.26 -10.70 -20.92
C ARG A 212 -23.40 -11.06 -22.41
N ASN A 213 -22.50 -10.65 -23.29
CA ASN A 213 -22.51 -11.13 -24.67
C ASN A 213 -21.98 -12.57 -24.77
N PRO A 214 -22.14 -13.29 -25.90
CA PRO A 214 -21.75 -14.70 -26.02
C PRO A 214 -20.27 -14.98 -25.68
N GLU A 215 -19.36 -14.09 -26.07
CA GLU A 215 -17.92 -14.22 -25.77
C GLU A 215 -17.65 -14.02 -24.26
N ASP A 216 -18.30 -13.05 -23.65
CA ASP A 216 -18.22 -12.79 -22.22
C ASP A 216 -18.76 -13.99 -21.40
N LEU A 217 -19.88 -14.57 -21.82
CA LEU A 217 -20.46 -15.73 -21.17
C LEU A 217 -19.56 -16.96 -21.27
N ALA A 218 -18.90 -17.18 -22.40
CA ALA A 218 -17.90 -18.22 -22.58
C ALA A 218 -16.69 -18.01 -21.68
N ALA A 219 -16.20 -16.75 -21.56
CA ALA A 219 -15.10 -16.38 -20.68
C ALA A 219 -15.46 -16.59 -19.21
N LEU A 220 -16.69 -16.23 -18.79
CA LEU A 220 -17.19 -16.44 -17.43
C LEU A 220 -17.32 -17.94 -17.09
N ALA A 221 -17.78 -18.75 -18.02
CA ALA A 221 -17.84 -20.19 -17.83
C ALA A 221 -16.44 -20.80 -17.66
N ALA A 222 -15.50 -20.42 -18.51
CA ALA A 222 -14.10 -20.86 -18.41
C ALA A 222 -13.46 -20.40 -17.09
N TYR A 223 -13.73 -19.18 -16.64
CA TYR A 223 -13.25 -18.66 -15.35
C TYR A 223 -13.84 -19.45 -14.17
N MET A 224 -15.15 -19.72 -14.17
CA MET A 224 -15.80 -20.49 -13.09
C MET A 224 -15.26 -21.92 -12.98
N ASP A 225 -14.94 -22.56 -14.12
CA ASP A 225 -14.37 -23.90 -14.17
C ASP A 225 -12.87 -23.92 -13.87
N SER A 226 -12.22 -22.75 -13.78
CA SER A 226 -10.80 -22.62 -13.53
C SER A 226 -10.45 -22.62 -12.05
N GLY A 227 -9.21 -23.02 -11.72
CA GLY A 227 -8.66 -22.86 -10.38
C GLY A 227 -8.55 -21.41 -9.94
N ASP A 228 -8.52 -20.45 -10.87
CA ASP A 228 -8.43 -19.02 -10.61
C ASP A 228 -9.68 -18.47 -9.92
N TRP A 229 -10.89 -18.86 -10.38
CA TRP A 229 -12.12 -18.45 -9.72
C TRP A 229 -12.15 -18.90 -8.26
N ARG A 230 -11.79 -20.15 -8.01
CA ARG A 230 -11.73 -20.69 -6.65
C ARG A 230 -10.71 -19.95 -5.78
N ALA A 231 -9.52 -19.66 -6.33
CA ALA A 231 -8.47 -18.93 -5.63
C ALA A 231 -8.89 -17.47 -5.33
N ASP A 232 -9.66 -16.84 -6.24
CA ASP A 232 -10.18 -15.50 -6.06
C ASP A 232 -11.34 -15.47 -5.05
N TYR A 233 -12.23 -16.44 -5.09
CA TYR A 233 -13.29 -16.63 -4.10
C TYR A 233 -12.71 -16.81 -2.68
N GLU A 234 -11.74 -17.72 -2.51
CA GLU A 234 -11.06 -17.93 -1.23
C GLU A 234 -10.32 -16.67 -0.75
N ALA A 235 -9.77 -15.88 -1.68
CA ALA A 235 -9.13 -14.61 -1.35
C ALA A 235 -10.15 -13.57 -0.86
N ASP A 236 -11.38 -13.56 -1.41
CA ASP A 236 -12.45 -12.67 -0.95
C ASP A 236 -12.94 -13.07 0.46
N GLU A 237 -13.18 -14.35 0.71
CA GLU A 237 -13.51 -14.88 2.03
C GLU A 237 -12.47 -14.54 3.10
N GLN A 238 -11.20 -14.50 2.71
CA GLN A 238 -10.08 -14.11 3.58
C GLN A 238 -9.89 -12.60 3.69
N GLY A 239 -10.76 -11.79 3.08
CA GLY A 239 -10.68 -10.33 3.09
C GLY A 239 -9.47 -9.75 2.34
N ARG A 240 -8.89 -10.52 1.41
CA ARG A 240 -7.76 -10.07 0.54
C ARG A 240 -8.22 -9.31 -0.70
N ILE A 241 -9.52 -9.30 -0.99
CA ILE A 241 -10.11 -8.48 -2.05
C ILE A 241 -10.67 -7.19 -1.42
N PRO A 242 -10.39 -6.01 -2.01
CA PRO A 242 -10.89 -4.75 -1.50
C PRO A 242 -12.43 -4.71 -1.48
N ARG A 243 -13.03 -4.33 -0.36
CA ARG A 243 -14.50 -4.28 -0.22
C ARG A 243 -15.19 -3.30 -1.16
N CYS A 244 -14.47 -2.30 -1.67
CA CYS A 244 -14.95 -1.32 -2.64
C CYS A 244 -14.89 -1.82 -4.09
N MET A 245 -14.23 -2.94 -4.37
CA MET A 245 -14.21 -3.56 -5.68
C MET A 245 -15.53 -4.29 -5.93
N LYS A 246 -16.08 -4.21 -7.16
CA LYS A 246 -17.21 -5.03 -7.58
C LYS A 246 -16.81 -6.51 -7.49
N ARG A 247 -17.72 -7.36 -7.00
CA ARG A 247 -17.47 -8.78 -6.70
C ARG A 247 -18.66 -9.68 -7.02
N GLY A 248 -19.53 -9.25 -7.93
CA GLY A 248 -20.69 -10.02 -8.36
C GLY A 248 -20.27 -11.37 -8.98
N VAL A 249 -19.17 -11.36 -9.73
CA VAL A 249 -18.59 -12.56 -10.36
C VAL A 249 -18.04 -13.58 -9.34
N LEU A 250 -17.74 -13.15 -8.11
CA LEU A 250 -17.31 -14.02 -7.02
C LEU A 250 -18.50 -14.59 -6.21
N SER A 251 -19.73 -14.15 -6.49
CA SER A 251 -20.92 -14.76 -5.92
C SER A 251 -21.19 -16.09 -6.61
N GLN A 252 -21.03 -17.19 -5.87
CA GLN A 252 -21.25 -18.55 -6.40
C GLN A 252 -22.66 -18.70 -7.00
N ASP A 253 -23.68 -18.28 -6.26
CA ASP A 253 -25.07 -18.36 -6.72
C ASP A 253 -25.33 -17.42 -7.91
N GLY A 254 -24.78 -16.20 -7.87
CA GLY A 254 -24.98 -15.21 -8.93
C GLY A 254 -24.37 -15.64 -10.26
N LEU A 255 -23.13 -16.08 -10.27
CA LEU A 255 -22.44 -16.53 -11.48
C LEU A 255 -23.03 -17.86 -12.00
N TYR A 256 -23.30 -18.82 -11.10
CA TYR A 256 -23.91 -20.10 -11.46
C TYR A 256 -25.28 -19.90 -12.10
N ASN A 257 -26.17 -19.11 -11.50
CA ASN A 257 -27.51 -18.87 -12.03
C ASN A 257 -27.46 -18.18 -13.40
N LEU A 258 -26.58 -17.18 -13.59
CA LEU A 258 -26.39 -16.54 -14.88
C LEU A 258 -26.01 -17.55 -15.97
N LEU A 259 -25.06 -18.45 -15.70
CA LEU A 259 -24.59 -19.44 -16.67
C LEU A 259 -25.64 -20.54 -16.96
N GLN A 260 -26.54 -20.85 -15.99
CA GLN A 260 -27.66 -21.77 -16.20
C GLN A 260 -28.79 -21.14 -17.03
N GLU A 261 -29.05 -19.84 -16.91
CA GLU A 261 -30.04 -19.13 -17.73
C GLU A 261 -29.68 -19.14 -19.21
N VAL A 262 -28.39 -19.08 -19.53
CA VAL A 262 -27.86 -19.05 -20.90
C VAL A 262 -27.81 -20.44 -21.54
N ARG A 263 -27.74 -21.51 -20.74
CA ARG A 263 -27.73 -22.90 -21.22
C ARG A 263 -29.14 -23.44 -21.58
N LYS A 264 -30.19 -22.68 -21.28
CA LYS A 264 -31.59 -22.97 -21.66
C LYS A 264 -31.95 -22.29 -22.97
#